data_639e476410436e069c2ffe8eaf9c0138
#
_entry.id   639e476410436e069c2ffe8eaf9c0138
#
_cell.length_a   1.000
_cell.length_b   1.000
_cell.length_c   1.000
_cell.angle_alpha   90.00
_cell.angle_beta   90.00
_cell.angle_gamma   90.00
#
_symmetry.space_group_name_H-M   'P 1'
#
loop_
_entity.id
_entity.type
_entity.pdbx_description
1 polymer ?
#
loop_
_entity_poly.entity_id
_entity_poly.type
_entity_poly.pdbx_seq_one_letter_code
_entity_poly.pdbx_strand_id
1 'polypeptide(L)'
;MNPNPDQPDVEQAAATALRTAATAAHALADLAVRDDRYDQLAALTAASYATEATIYLPLPDSDPEGGDRLADHDLVDHLAGLADALDELARRSPDVRRMRDRHMAALHARDAAAALRDALPVEQGAAG
;
A
#
# COMPACT_ATOMS: atom_id res chain seq x y z
N MET A 1 -28.87 -14.42 5.17
CA MET A 1 -28.02 -14.56 5.06
C MET A 1 -27.25 -13.86 4.22
N ASN A 2 -26.28 -13.57 4.24
CA ASN A 2 -25.49 -12.88 3.66
C ASN A 2 -24.69 -13.58 2.79
N PRO A 3 -24.96 -13.79 1.76
CA PRO A 3 -24.33 -14.63 0.88
C PRO A 3 -22.92 -14.28 0.61
N ASN A 4 -22.63 -13.21 0.18
CA ASN A 4 -21.37 -12.95 -0.19
C ASN A 4 -21.02 -11.69 0.25
N PRO A 5 -21.11 -11.48 1.43
CA PRO A 5 -20.93 -10.22 1.97
C PRO A 5 -19.57 -9.81 1.88
N ASP A 6 -18.71 -10.72 1.80
CA ASP A 6 -17.36 -10.42 1.92
C ASP A 6 -16.81 -9.74 0.71
N GLN A 7 -17.32 -9.90 -0.42
CA GLN A 7 -16.68 -9.39 -1.58
C GLN A 7 -16.57 -7.87 -1.59
N PRO A 8 -17.64 -7.13 -1.51
CA PRO A 8 -17.51 -5.68 -1.52
C PRO A 8 -16.84 -5.17 -0.25
N ASP A 9 -17.08 -5.83 0.86
CA ASP A 9 -16.49 -5.36 2.12
C ASP A 9 -14.98 -5.53 2.11
N VAL A 10 -14.49 -6.63 1.61
CA VAL A 10 -13.06 -6.88 1.57
C VAL A 10 -12.39 -5.92 0.60
N GLU A 11 -13.01 -5.69 -0.54
CA GLU A 11 -12.45 -4.76 -1.51
C GLU A 11 -12.44 -3.34 -0.98
N GLN A 12 -13.50 -2.93 -0.29
CA GLN A 12 -13.56 -1.61 0.30
C GLN A 12 -12.51 -1.46 1.40
N ALA A 13 -12.33 -2.47 2.19
CA ALA A 13 -11.32 -2.43 3.25
C ALA A 13 -9.92 -2.32 2.63
N ALA A 14 -9.67 -3.06 1.56
CA ALA A 14 -8.38 -3.00 0.90
C ALA A 14 -8.15 -1.63 0.27
N ALA A 15 -9.19 -1.06 -0.33
CA ALA A 15 -9.08 0.25 -0.95
C ALA A 15 -8.78 1.32 0.11
N THR A 16 -9.46 1.26 1.24
CA THR A 16 -9.23 2.21 2.31
C THR A 16 -7.83 2.06 2.88
N ALA A 17 -7.40 0.82 3.10
CA ALA A 17 -6.08 0.57 3.65
C ALA A 17 -5.00 1.04 2.69
N LEU A 18 -5.20 0.84 1.40
CA LEU A 18 -4.22 1.25 0.41
C LEU A 18 -4.12 2.77 0.33
N ARG A 19 -5.25 3.46 0.44
CA ARG A 19 -5.22 4.92 0.45
C ARG A 19 -4.53 5.44 1.70
N THR A 20 -4.74 4.81 2.82
CA THR A 20 -4.06 5.18 4.06
C THR A 20 -2.55 4.96 3.90
N ALA A 21 -2.17 3.85 3.29
CA ALA A 21 -0.76 3.55 3.08
C ALA A 21 -0.13 4.55 2.11
N ALA A 22 -0.86 4.94 1.07
CA ALA A 22 -0.37 5.93 0.12
C ALA A 22 -0.15 7.26 0.79
N THR A 23 -1.07 7.67 1.67
CA THR A 23 -0.92 8.91 2.41
C THR A 23 0.32 8.85 3.30
N ALA A 24 0.53 7.71 3.96
CA ALA A 24 1.69 7.53 4.82
C ALA A 24 2.99 7.57 4.01
N ALA A 25 2.97 6.98 2.82
CA ALA A 25 4.15 6.98 1.96
C ALA A 25 4.49 8.39 1.49
N HIS A 26 3.47 9.19 1.19
CA HIS A 26 3.71 10.58 0.81
C HIS A 26 4.26 11.40 1.98
N ALA A 27 3.78 11.12 3.19
CA ALA A 27 4.31 11.80 4.37
C ALA A 27 5.77 11.43 4.57
N LEU A 28 6.12 10.18 4.31
CA LEU A 28 7.52 9.75 4.42
C LEU A 28 8.37 10.42 3.36
N ALA A 29 7.85 10.59 2.15
CA ALA A 29 8.59 11.25 1.10
C ALA A 29 8.86 12.72 1.47
N ASP A 30 7.89 13.36 2.12
CA ASP A 30 8.09 14.73 2.59
C ASP A 30 9.16 14.78 3.68
N LEU A 31 9.15 13.79 4.56
CA LEU A 31 10.16 13.72 5.60
C LEU A 31 11.55 13.50 4.98
N ALA A 32 11.63 12.69 3.95
CA ALA A 32 12.91 12.37 3.32
C ALA A 32 13.58 13.60 2.72
N VAL A 33 12.80 14.61 2.36
CA VAL A 33 13.36 15.84 1.85
C VAL A 33 14.19 16.54 2.92
N ARG A 34 13.79 16.36 4.18
CA ARG A 34 14.46 17.04 5.29
C ARG A 34 15.36 16.15 6.11
N ASP A 35 15.30 14.87 5.90
CA ASP A 35 16.07 13.92 6.70
C ASP A 35 16.86 13.03 5.76
N ASP A 36 18.13 13.28 5.66
CA ASP A 36 18.96 12.59 4.70
C ASP A 36 19.31 11.16 5.08
N ARG A 37 18.82 10.69 6.20
CA ARG A 37 18.95 9.28 6.52
C ARG A 37 18.05 8.45 5.61
N TYR A 38 17.04 9.08 5.00
CA TYR A 38 16.12 8.40 4.08
C TYR A 38 16.55 8.67 2.65
N ASP A 39 16.36 7.70 1.80
CA ASP A 39 16.64 7.89 0.38
C ASP A 39 15.44 8.60 -0.23
N GLN A 40 15.62 9.84 -0.59
CA GLN A 40 14.53 10.68 -1.07
C GLN A 40 13.91 10.13 -2.35
N LEU A 41 14.73 9.68 -3.27
CA LEU A 41 14.22 9.18 -4.54
C LEU A 41 13.42 7.90 -4.32
N ALA A 42 13.92 7.01 -3.50
CA ALA A 42 13.21 5.77 -3.22
C ALA A 42 11.91 6.05 -2.49
N ALA A 43 11.89 7.05 -1.60
CA ALA A 43 10.66 7.40 -0.90
C ALA A 43 9.62 7.97 -1.86
N LEU A 44 10.04 8.82 -2.79
CA LEU A 44 9.13 9.35 -3.80
C LEU A 44 8.62 8.23 -4.69
N THR A 45 9.49 7.29 -5.05
CA THR A 45 9.10 6.17 -5.88
C THR A 45 8.04 5.32 -5.16
N ALA A 46 8.26 5.08 -3.87
CA ALA A 46 7.29 4.32 -3.09
C ALA A 46 5.94 5.01 -3.05
N ALA A 47 5.94 6.32 -2.84
CA ALA A 47 4.70 7.08 -2.80
C ALA A 47 3.99 7.02 -4.14
N SER A 48 4.72 7.10 -5.23
CA SER A 48 4.15 7.01 -6.57
C SER A 48 3.51 5.66 -6.81
N TYR A 49 4.20 4.58 -6.46
CA TYR A 49 3.65 3.24 -6.65
C TYR A 49 2.42 3.03 -5.78
N ALA A 50 2.45 3.49 -4.54
CA ALA A 50 1.30 3.32 -3.66
C ALA A 50 0.08 4.07 -4.20
N THR A 51 0.30 5.28 -4.70
CA THR A 51 -0.78 6.06 -5.30
C THR A 51 -1.30 5.39 -6.56
N GLU A 52 -0.39 4.87 -7.37
CA GLU A 52 -0.78 4.18 -8.59
C GLU A 52 -1.65 2.98 -8.27
N ALA A 53 -1.31 2.26 -7.22
CA ALA A 53 -2.09 1.09 -6.82
C ALA A 53 -3.54 1.46 -6.52
N THR A 54 -3.77 2.63 -5.93
CA THR A 54 -5.14 3.02 -5.58
C THR A 54 -6.00 3.27 -6.81
N ILE A 55 -5.39 3.57 -7.94
CA ILE A 55 -6.14 3.87 -9.15
C ILE A 55 -6.91 2.66 -9.64
N TYR A 56 -6.42 1.48 -9.38
CA TYR A 56 -7.04 0.25 -9.87
C TYR A 56 -8.18 -0.25 -8.99
N LEU A 57 -8.42 0.42 -7.87
CA LEU A 57 -9.50 -0.01 -6.98
C LEU A 57 -10.56 1.09 -6.93
N PRO A 58 -11.79 0.70 -6.63
CA PRO A 58 -12.83 1.73 -6.51
C PRO A 58 -12.57 2.63 -5.33
N LEU A 59 -13.09 3.83 -5.38
CA LEU A 59 -12.94 4.74 -4.27
C LEU A 59 -13.69 4.19 -3.06
N PRO A 60 -13.10 4.25 -1.89
CA PRO A 60 -13.80 3.79 -0.70
C PRO A 60 -14.95 4.71 -0.36
N ASP A 61 -15.96 4.16 0.29
CA ASP A 61 -17.13 4.93 0.65
C ASP A 61 -16.82 6.03 1.63
N SER A 62 -15.86 5.82 2.49
CA SER A 62 -15.53 6.86 3.47
C SER A 62 -14.04 7.12 3.37
N ASP A 63 -13.66 8.34 3.69
CA ASP A 63 -12.25 8.70 3.66
C ASP A 63 -11.51 7.97 4.76
N PRO A 64 -10.28 7.62 4.52
CA PRO A 64 -9.47 7.02 5.57
C PRO A 64 -9.37 8.00 6.73
N GLU A 65 -9.58 7.49 7.92
CA GLU A 65 -9.49 8.29 9.08
C GLU A 65 -8.05 8.58 9.25
N GLY A 66 -7.74 9.71 9.63
CA GLY A 66 -6.38 10.08 9.81
C GLY A 66 -5.69 9.20 10.77
N GLY A 67 -6.24 8.25 11.21
CA GLY A 67 -5.77 7.28 12.03
C GLY A 67 -4.37 7.27 12.47
N ASP A 68 -3.95 6.15 12.91
CA ASP A 68 -2.64 5.99 13.45
C ASP A 68 -1.61 6.02 12.37
N ARG A 69 -0.54 6.70 12.61
CA ARG A 69 0.57 6.65 11.70
C ARG A 69 1.24 5.32 11.85
N LEU A 70 1.49 4.67 10.76
CA LEU A 70 2.25 3.44 10.80
C LEU A 70 3.73 3.77 10.92
N ALA A 71 4.43 3.02 11.72
CA ALA A 71 5.87 3.13 11.77
C ALA A 71 6.40 2.71 10.41
N ASP A 72 7.57 3.21 10.06
CA ASP A 72 8.12 2.99 8.74
C ASP A 72 8.20 1.51 8.35
N HIS A 73 8.70 0.69 9.25
CA HIS A 73 8.82 -0.73 8.94
C HIS A 73 7.46 -1.40 8.87
N ASP A 74 6.51 -0.92 9.68
CA ASP A 74 5.16 -1.45 9.65
C ASP A 74 4.48 -1.10 8.33
N LEU A 75 4.81 0.05 7.77
CA LEU A 75 4.26 0.45 6.49
C LEU A 75 4.72 -0.49 5.39
N VAL A 76 5.98 -0.90 5.41
CA VAL A 76 6.49 -1.86 4.43
C VAL A 76 5.72 -3.17 4.54
N ASP A 77 5.56 -3.68 5.75
CA ASP A 77 4.83 -4.92 5.97
C ASP A 77 3.37 -4.79 5.60
N HIS A 78 2.80 -3.63 5.89
CA HIS A 78 1.40 -3.38 5.57
C HIS A 78 1.17 -3.40 4.06
N LEU A 79 2.05 -2.75 3.30
CA LEU A 79 1.93 -2.75 1.85
C LEU A 79 2.13 -4.14 1.27
N ALA A 80 3.09 -4.89 1.79
CA ALA A 80 3.32 -6.25 1.31
C ALA A 80 2.12 -7.14 1.61
N GLY A 81 1.54 -6.98 2.79
CA GLY A 81 0.35 -7.74 3.17
C GLY A 81 -0.85 -7.38 2.32
N LEU A 82 -0.99 -6.09 1.99
CA LEU A 82 -2.07 -5.66 1.10
C LEU A 82 -1.89 -6.26 -0.28
N ALA A 83 -0.67 -6.35 -0.75
CA ALA A 83 -0.41 -6.94 -2.07
C ALA A 83 -0.85 -8.40 -2.09
N ASP A 84 -0.54 -9.14 -1.03
CA ASP A 84 -0.95 -10.54 -0.95
C ASP A 84 -2.47 -10.66 -0.89
N ALA A 85 -3.11 -9.80 -0.13
CA ALA A 85 -4.57 -9.83 -0.01
C ALA A 85 -5.23 -9.49 -1.35
N LEU A 86 -4.67 -8.53 -2.08
CA LEU A 86 -5.22 -8.15 -3.38
C LEU A 86 -5.02 -9.27 -4.40
N ASP A 87 -3.90 -9.98 -4.36
CA ASP A 87 -3.70 -11.12 -5.25
C ASP A 87 -4.71 -12.22 -4.96
N GLU A 88 -5.01 -12.42 -3.67
CA GLU A 88 -6.00 -13.42 -3.30
C GLU A 88 -7.39 -13.00 -3.78
N LEU A 89 -7.72 -11.74 -3.63
CA LEU A 89 -8.97 -11.23 -4.15
C LEU A 89 -9.04 -11.39 -5.66
N ALA A 90 -7.95 -11.15 -6.34
CA ALA A 90 -7.90 -11.29 -7.79
C ALA A 90 -8.19 -12.72 -8.20
N ARG A 91 -7.62 -13.67 -7.50
CA ARG A 91 -7.83 -15.09 -7.84
C ARG A 91 -9.26 -15.51 -7.64
N ARG A 92 -10.00 -14.83 -6.79
CA ARG A 92 -11.39 -15.17 -6.54
C ARG A 92 -12.35 -14.37 -7.41
N SER A 93 -11.84 -13.48 -8.23
CA SER A 93 -12.69 -12.61 -9.03
C SER A 93 -13.23 -13.36 -10.23
N PRO A 94 -14.54 -13.34 -10.42
CA PRO A 94 -15.11 -14.02 -11.60
C PRO A 94 -14.96 -13.18 -12.86
N ASP A 95 -14.72 -11.87 -12.70
CA ASP A 95 -14.66 -10.95 -13.79
C ASP A 95 -13.19 -10.71 -14.15
N VAL A 96 -12.82 -10.96 -15.37
CA VAL A 96 -11.43 -10.83 -15.83
C VAL A 96 -10.91 -9.41 -15.62
N ARG A 97 -11.75 -8.41 -15.83
CA ARG A 97 -11.32 -7.04 -15.67
C ARG A 97 -10.98 -6.75 -14.22
N ARG A 98 -11.85 -7.17 -13.30
CA ARG A 98 -11.59 -6.96 -11.89
C ARG A 98 -10.37 -7.74 -11.43
N MET A 99 -10.21 -8.95 -11.95
CA MET A 99 -9.06 -9.75 -11.63
C MET A 99 -7.80 -9.02 -12.02
N ARG A 100 -7.78 -8.46 -13.21
CA ARG A 100 -6.62 -7.73 -13.69
C ARG A 100 -6.36 -6.51 -12.85
N ASP A 101 -7.41 -5.74 -12.55
CA ASP A 101 -7.25 -4.53 -11.75
C ASP A 101 -6.69 -4.84 -10.38
N ARG A 102 -7.18 -5.90 -9.77
CA ARG A 102 -6.70 -6.27 -8.44
C ARG A 102 -5.26 -6.76 -8.49
N HIS A 103 -4.90 -7.49 -9.54
CA HIS A 103 -3.50 -7.89 -9.72
C HIS A 103 -2.60 -6.70 -9.95
N MET A 104 -3.07 -5.70 -10.70
CA MET A 104 -2.26 -4.51 -10.93
C MET A 104 -2.08 -3.73 -9.64
N ALA A 105 -3.15 -3.62 -8.83
CA ALA A 105 -3.03 -2.96 -7.55
C ALA A 105 -2.04 -3.70 -6.66
N ALA A 106 -2.08 -5.03 -6.68
CA ALA A 106 -1.16 -5.84 -5.88
C ALA A 106 0.28 -5.62 -6.34
N LEU A 107 0.49 -5.58 -7.64
CA LEU A 107 1.82 -5.39 -8.18
C LEU A 107 2.40 -4.05 -7.73
N HIS A 108 1.60 -2.99 -7.85
CA HIS A 108 2.08 -1.68 -7.47
C HIS A 108 2.27 -1.56 -5.95
N ALA A 109 1.42 -2.22 -5.17
CA ALA A 109 1.60 -2.22 -3.72
C ALA A 109 2.91 -2.93 -3.35
N ARG A 110 3.20 -4.02 -4.04
CA ARG A 110 4.43 -4.77 -3.80
C ARG A 110 5.66 -3.96 -4.21
N ASP A 111 5.56 -3.24 -5.33
CA ASP A 111 6.64 -2.38 -5.79
C ASP A 111 6.83 -1.22 -4.80
N ALA A 112 5.73 -0.70 -4.25
CA ALA A 112 5.82 0.36 -3.26
C ALA A 112 6.53 -0.15 -2.01
N ALA A 113 6.23 -1.37 -1.58
CA ALA A 113 6.87 -1.93 -0.40
C ALA A 113 8.38 -2.08 -0.62
N ALA A 114 8.76 -2.54 -1.81
CA ALA A 114 10.18 -2.71 -2.11
C ALA A 114 10.91 -1.37 -2.15
N ALA A 115 10.30 -0.38 -2.78
CA ALA A 115 10.91 0.94 -2.85
C ALA A 115 10.99 1.57 -1.46
N LEU A 116 9.97 1.35 -0.64
CA LEU A 116 9.97 1.89 0.70
C LEU A 116 11.07 1.26 1.54
N ARG A 117 11.28 -0.04 1.38
CA ARG A 117 12.35 -0.70 2.11
C ARG A 117 13.70 -0.06 1.75
N ASP A 118 13.88 0.27 0.48
CA ASP A 118 15.11 0.91 0.05
C ASP A 118 15.22 2.33 0.57
N ALA A 119 14.09 2.97 0.84
CA ALA A 119 14.09 4.34 1.32
C ALA A 119 14.46 4.46 2.78
N LEU A 120 14.21 3.42 3.55
CA LEU A 120 14.39 3.51 5.00
C LEU A 120 15.86 3.42 5.37
N PRO A 121 16.23 4.05 6.49
CA PRO A 121 17.61 3.97 6.95
C PRO A 121 18.00 2.55 7.29
N VAL A 122 19.25 2.22 7.05
CA VAL A 122 19.74 0.92 7.39
C VAL A 122 19.79 0.79 8.90
N GLU A 123 19.43 -0.40 9.40
CA GLU A 123 19.44 -0.63 10.83
C GLU A 123 20.86 -0.88 11.27
N GLN A 124 21.55 0.15 11.59
CA GLN A 124 22.93 0.02 11.95
C GLN A 124 23.14 -0.78 13.19
N GLY A 125 22.29 -0.61 14.14
CA GLY A 125 22.42 -1.35 15.38
C GLY A 125 22.39 -2.83 15.15
N ALA A 126 21.53 -3.24 14.25
CA ALA A 126 21.40 -4.64 13.98
C ALA A 126 22.65 -5.15 13.31
N ALA A 127 23.26 -4.34 12.53
CA ALA A 127 24.43 -4.76 11.83
C ALA A 127 25.62 -4.85 12.76
N GLY A 128 25.60 -4.08 13.75
CA GLY A 128 26.74 -4.00 14.66
C GLY A 128 26.96 -5.24 15.44
#